data_76f545eac17eaf42d7129929cdec242a
#
_entry.id   76f545eac17eaf42d7129929cdec242a
#
_cell.length_a   1.000
_cell.length_b   1.000
_cell.length_c   1.000
_cell.angle_alpha   90.00
_cell.angle_beta   90.00
_cell.angle_gamma   90.00
#
_symmetry.space_group_name_H-M   'P 1'
#
loop_
_entity.id
_entity.type
_entity.pdbx_description
1 polymer ?
#
loop_
_entity_poly.entity_id
_entity_poly.type
_entity_poly.pdbx_seq_one_letter_code
_entity_poly.pdbx_strand_id
1 'polypeptide(L)'
;RDLVRSRGLGDVYKRQGPANAPIKTVYQGIKERLPHTEVIYRKGCDIIDPHFPESEVLDFPKTTEEARLMEEAIHAAKQAEVVVMVLGGNELTVREDRSRTSLNLPGRQEELLKAVCATGKPVVLVLLDGRASSINYAAAHVPAILHAWFPGEFCGQAVAEALFGDYNPGGRLAVTFPKSVGQIPFAFPFKPGSDESSSTSVYGVLYPFGHGLSYTTFSYGDLKISPLRQGVQGDINISCKIKNTGKIKGDEVVQLYLRDEVSSVTTYTKVLRGFERISLEAGEEQMVHFRLRPQDLGLWD
;
A
#
# COMPACT_ATOMS: atom_id res chain seq x y z
N ARG A 1 -6.08 19.99 13.97
CA ARG A 1 -6.54 20.39 12.63
C ARG A 1 -5.81 19.55 11.62
N ASP A 2 -6.53 18.64 11.00
CA ASP A 2 -6.34 18.13 9.65
C ASP A 2 -5.29 17.03 9.39
N LEU A 3 -5.27 15.96 10.20
CA LEU A 3 -4.66 14.70 9.77
C LEU A 3 -5.36 14.11 8.53
N VAL A 4 -6.41 14.73 8.02
CA VAL A 4 -7.20 14.19 6.91
C VAL A 4 -7.72 15.28 5.97
N ARG A 5 -6.91 16.25 5.63
CA ARG A 5 -7.10 16.92 4.34
C ARG A 5 -6.25 16.20 3.29
N SER A 6 -6.59 14.95 3.02
CA SER A 6 -6.13 14.29 1.80
C SER A 6 -6.86 14.90 0.61
N ARG A 7 -6.31 15.96 0.06
CA ARG A 7 -6.67 16.36 -1.29
C ARG A 7 -6.00 15.36 -2.22
N GLY A 8 -6.79 14.67 -3.03
CA GLY A 8 -6.26 13.72 -4.01
C GLY A 8 -5.27 14.39 -4.98
N LEU A 9 -4.36 13.62 -5.56
CA LEU A 9 -3.39 14.10 -6.57
C LEU A 9 -4.05 14.85 -7.73
N GLY A 10 -5.32 14.57 -8.06
CA GLY A 10 -6.10 15.33 -9.02
C GLY A 10 -6.34 16.79 -8.65
N ASP A 11 -6.31 17.12 -7.37
CA ASP A 11 -6.49 18.49 -6.88
C ASP A 11 -5.22 19.34 -6.98
N VAL A 12 -4.06 18.72 -7.24
CA VAL A 12 -2.78 19.44 -7.38
C VAL A 12 -2.72 20.19 -8.70
N TYR A 13 -3.24 19.62 -9.79
CA TYR A 13 -3.17 20.21 -11.13
C TYR A 13 -4.38 21.04 -11.53
N LYS A 14 -5.56 20.67 -11.06
CA LYS A 14 -6.77 21.44 -11.32
C LYS A 14 -7.69 21.24 -10.10
N ARG A 15 -7.93 22.30 -9.35
CA ARG A 15 -9.00 22.35 -8.36
C ARG A 15 -10.34 22.13 -9.09
N GLN A 16 -10.67 20.88 -9.37
CA GLN A 16 -11.91 20.53 -10.09
C GLN A 16 -13.10 20.28 -9.13
N GLY A 17 -12.84 20.29 -7.82
CA GLY A 17 -13.88 20.20 -6.81
C GLY A 17 -14.08 21.51 -6.07
N PRO A 18 -15.22 21.73 -5.41
CA PRO A 18 -15.43 22.89 -4.57
C PRO A 18 -14.36 22.93 -3.48
N ALA A 19 -13.72 24.08 -3.30
CA ALA A 19 -12.62 24.30 -2.34
C ALA A 19 -12.95 23.87 -0.90
N ASN A 20 -14.23 23.60 -0.60
CA ASN A 20 -14.79 23.27 0.69
C ASN A 20 -15.66 21.99 0.65
N ALA A 21 -15.39 21.04 -0.25
CA ALA A 21 -16.07 19.76 -0.19
C ALA A 21 -15.85 19.13 1.21
N PRO A 22 -16.91 18.71 1.90
CA PRO A 22 -16.79 18.11 3.23
C PRO A 22 -16.11 16.75 3.10
N ILE A 23 -14.82 16.68 3.44
CA ILE A 23 -14.08 15.42 3.49
C ILE A 23 -14.38 14.75 4.83
N LYS A 24 -14.96 13.56 4.76
CA LYS A 24 -15.16 12.72 5.95
C LYS A 24 -13.81 12.16 6.41
N THR A 25 -13.41 12.47 7.63
CA THR A 25 -12.15 11.97 8.22
C THR A 25 -12.27 10.50 8.63
N VAL A 26 -11.14 9.79 8.74
CA VAL A 26 -11.13 8.40 9.26
C VAL A 26 -11.77 8.33 10.64
N TYR A 27 -11.47 9.29 11.53
CA TYR A 27 -12.10 9.39 12.85
C TYR A 27 -13.61 9.48 12.76
N GLN A 28 -14.15 10.33 11.88
CA GLN A 28 -15.59 10.46 11.68
C GLN A 28 -16.20 9.17 11.12
N GLY A 29 -15.55 8.55 10.13
CA GLY A 29 -16.01 7.27 9.57
C GLY A 29 -16.08 6.17 10.62
N ILE A 30 -15.06 6.02 11.45
CA ILE A 30 -15.04 5.05 12.57
C ILE A 30 -16.15 5.36 13.57
N LYS A 31 -16.28 6.62 13.97
CA LYS A 31 -17.29 7.03 14.96
C LYS A 31 -18.73 6.80 14.47
N GLU A 32 -19.01 7.08 13.22
CA GLU A 32 -20.31 6.81 12.62
C GLU A 32 -20.59 5.31 12.50
N ARG A 33 -19.56 4.51 12.19
CA ARG A 33 -19.69 3.05 12.09
C ARG A 33 -19.88 2.38 13.45
N LEU A 34 -19.39 3.00 14.51
CA LEU A 34 -19.43 2.48 15.90
C LEU A 34 -20.17 3.44 16.84
N PRO A 35 -21.49 3.66 16.67
CA PRO A 35 -22.21 4.71 17.42
C PRO A 35 -22.32 4.43 18.92
N HIS A 36 -22.10 3.18 19.36
CA HIS A 36 -22.18 2.74 20.76
C HIS A 36 -20.82 2.43 21.39
N THR A 37 -19.71 2.72 20.66
CA THR A 37 -18.35 2.49 21.15
C THR A 37 -17.70 3.83 21.47
N GLU A 38 -16.99 3.91 22.58
CA GLU A 38 -16.16 5.08 22.87
C GLU A 38 -14.99 5.13 21.87
N VAL A 39 -14.91 6.20 21.10
CA VAL A 39 -13.82 6.44 20.16
C VAL A 39 -13.03 7.66 20.62
N ILE A 40 -11.85 7.42 21.16
CA ILE A 40 -10.95 8.44 21.68
C ILE A 40 -10.04 8.92 20.55
N TYR A 41 -10.02 10.23 20.28
CA TYR A 41 -9.10 10.83 19.31
C TYR A 41 -7.94 11.55 20.02
N ARG A 42 -6.73 11.31 19.54
CA ARG A 42 -5.53 12.09 19.89
C ARG A 42 -4.69 12.33 18.64
N LYS A 43 -4.15 13.53 18.52
CA LYS A 43 -3.33 13.94 17.39
C LYS A 43 -2.00 13.16 17.32
N GLY A 44 -1.34 13.01 18.45
CA GLY A 44 -0.07 12.30 18.59
C GLY A 44 1.15 13.05 18.04
N CYS A 45 1.14 13.42 16.77
CA CYS A 45 2.17 14.26 16.15
C CYS A 45 1.62 15.01 14.94
N ASP A 46 2.38 15.95 14.41
CA ASP A 46 2.16 16.53 13.09
C ASP A 46 2.72 15.60 11.99
N ILE A 47 2.28 15.80 10.75
CA ILE A 47 2.80 15.05 9.60
C ILE A 47 4.27 15.37 9.36
N ILE A 48 4.63 16.63 9.50
CA ILE A 48 6.02 17.11 9.45
C ILE A 48 6.35 17.80 10.78
N ASP A 49 7.60 17.75 11.19
CA ASP A 49 8.09 18.48 12.33
C ASP A 49 8.46 19.94 11.97
N PRO A 50 8.73 20.81 12.94
CA PRO A 50 9.03 22.24 12.70
C PRO A 50 10.31 22.50 11.90
N HIS A 51 11.19 21.53 11.79
CA HIS A 51 12.48 21.62 11.09
C HIS A 51 12.48 20.98 9.70
N PHE A 52 11.32 20.49 9.24
CA PHE A 52 11.20 19.92 7.91
C PHE A 52 11.49 20.99 6.81
N PRO A 53 12.30 20.69 5.77
CA PRO A 53 12.82 19.37 5.39
C PRO A 53 14.18 19.00 5.98
N GLU A 54 14.88 19.85 6.71
CA GLU A 54 16.21 19.60 7.27
C GLU A 54 16.21 18.40 8.23
N SER A 55 15.11 18.16 8.93
CA SER A 55 14.93 17.02 9.84
C SER A 55 14.93 15.65 9.15
N GLU A 56 14.89 15.59 7.82
CA GLU A 56 15.09 14.33 7.09
C GLU A 56 16.56 13.88 7.06
N VAL A 57 17.50 14.78 7.35
CA VAL A 57 18.95 14.50 7.29
C VAL A 57 19.69 14.88 8.57
N LEU A 58 19.08 15.69 9.42
CA LEU A 58 19.66 16.14 10.70
C LEU A 58 18.72 15.79 11.84
N ASP A 59 19.30 15.37 12.97
CA ASP A 59 18.52 15.14 14.18
C ASP A 59 18.26 16.43 14.92
N PHE A 60 16.99 16.67 15.26
CA PHE A 60 16.56 17.78 16.09
C PHE A 60 15.85 17.26 17.35
N PRO A 61 16.06 17.88 18.51
CA PRO A 61 15.33 17.51 19.72
C PRO A 61 13.83 17.77 19.55
N LYS A 62 13.02 16.94 20.21
CA LYS A 62 11.57 17.20 20.27
C LYS A 62 11.29 18.52 20.97
N THR A 63 10.36 19.28 20.42
CA THR A 63 9.78 20.43 21.10
C THR A 63 8.91 19.97 22.28
N THR A 64 8.63 20.86 23.22
CA THR A 64 7.73 20.59 24.35
C THR A 64 6.33 20.16 23.86
N GLU A 65 5.86 20.76 22.76
CA GLU A 65 4.55 20.44 22.19
C GLU A 65 4.53 19.06 21.54
N GLU A 66 5.57 18.68 20.78
CA GLU A 66 5.67 17.34 20.22
C GLU A 66 5.70 16.28 21.32
N ALA A 67 6.46 16.51 22.40
CA ALA A 67 6.51 15.60 23.54
C ALA A 67 5.14 15.45 24.20
N ARG A 68 4.43 16.56 24.45
CA ARG A 68 3.09 16.57 25.04
C ARG A 68 2.07 15.82 24.20
N LEU A 69 2.02 16.08 22.88
CA LEU A 69 1.10 15.40 21.97
C LEU A 69 1.35 13.88 21.93
N MET A 70 2.61 13.50 21.93
CA MET A 70 3.01 12.07 21.94
C MET A 70 2.61 11.39 23.24
N GLU A 71 2.85 12.01 24.38
CA GLU A 71 2.45 11.49 25.71
C GLU A 71 0.93 11.31 25.82
N GLU A 72 0.15 12.28 25.37
CA GLU A 72 -1.32 12.19 25.34
C GLU A 72 -1.82 11.02 24.49
N ALA A 73 -1.20 10.80 23.31
CA ALA A 73 -1.54 9.68 22.45
C ALA A 73 -1.16 8.33 23.08
N ILE A 74 0.02 8.23 23.66
CA ILE A 74 0.46 7.01 24.37
C ILE A 74 -0.45 6.71 25.56
N HIS A 75 -0.84 7.75 26.33
CA HIS A 75 -1.77 7.58 27.44
C HIS A 75 -3.13 7.06 26.98
N ALA A 76 -3.69 7.63 25.92
CA ALA A 76 -4.95 7.15 25.34
C ALA A 76 -4.83 5.73 24.79
N ALA A 77 -3.71 5.40 24.13
CA ALA A 77 -3.46 4.05 23.64
C ALA A 77 -3.47 3.00 24.75
N LYS A 78 -2.90 3.30 25.92
CA LYS A 78 -2.92 2.38 27.08
C LYS A 78 -4.34 2.10 27.60
N GLN A 79 -5.28 3.03 27.42
CA GLN A 79 -6.67 2.90 27.84
C GLN A 79 -7.54 2.17 26.80
N ALA A 80 -7.14 2.16 25.53
CA ALA A 80 -7.89 1.57 24.44
C ALA A 80 -7.76 0.03 24.41
N GLU A 81 -8.76 -0.64 23.85
CA GLU A 81 -8.68 -2.08 23.53
C GLU A 81 -7.91 -2.30 22.21
N VAL A 82 -8.11 -1.42 21.23
CA VAL A 82 -7.46 -1.43 19.91
C VAL A 82 -7.08 -0.01 19.54
N VAL A 83 -5.94 0.17 18.92
CA VAL A 83 -5.46 1.47 18.43
C VAL A 83 -5.45 1.48 16.91
N VAL A 84 -6.16 2.44 16.30
CA VAL A 84 -6.07 2.72 14.87
C VAL A 84 -5.15 3.93 14.70
N MET A 85 -3.97 3.72 14.14
CA MET A 85 -3.03 4.78 13.82
C MET A 85 -3.20 5.20 12.37
N VAL A 86 -3.45 6.48 12.13
CA VAL A 86 -3.56 7.06 10.79
C VAL A 86 -2.32 7.91 10.55
N LEU A 87 -1.41 7.42 9.70
CA LEU A 87 -0.13 8.03 9.40
C LEU A 87 0.03 8.21 7.89
N GLY A 88 1.06 8.94 7.47
CA GLY A 88 1.37 9.10 6.04
C GLY A 88 1.86 10.50 5.67
N GLY A 89 1.53 10.92 4.46
CA GLY A 89 1.93 12.20 3.88
C GLY A 89 0.75 13.13 3.58
N ASN A 90 1.08 14.33 3.13
CA ASN A 90 0.13 15.33 2.66
C ASN A 90 0.75 16.19 1.53
N GLU A 91 0.10 17.28 1.15
CA GLU A 91 0.57 18.21 0.13
C GLU A 91 1.96 18.84 0.39
N LEU A 92 2.46 18.80 1.62
CA LEU A 92 3.80 19.31 1.96
C LEU A 92 4.89 18.27 1.66
N THR A 93 4.51 16.98 1.61
CA THR A 93 5.43 15.87 1.44
C THR A 93 5.23 15.09 0.14
N VAL A 94 4.07 15.24 -0.51
CA VAL A 94 3.69 14.46 -1.70
C VAL A 94 3.00 15.34 -2.73
N ARG A 95 3.77 15.92 -3.63
CA ARG A 95 3.30 16.60 -4.84
C ARG A 95 4.47 16.90 -5.77
N GLU A 96 4.22 17.50 -6.92
CA GLU A 96 5.22 18.12 -7.77
C GLU A 96 6.05 19.13 -6.96
N ASP A 97 7.32 19.27 -7.25
CA ASP A 97 8.29 20.13 -6.53
C ASP A 97 8.54 19.76 -5.06
N ARG A 98 8.08 18.61 -4.59
CA ARG A 98 8.28 18.13 -3.22
C ARG A 98 9.14 16.87 -3.21
N SER A 99 10.41 17.03 -3.63
CA SER A 99 11.42 15.98 -3.49
C SER A 99 11.72 15.71 -2.02
N ARG A 100 12.07 14.47 -1.72
CA ARG A 100 12.43 14.02 -0.38
C ARG A 100 13.76 13.30 -0.39
N THR A 101 14.51 13.41 0.69
CA THR A 101 15.78 12.72 0.89
C THR A 101 15.60 11.34 1.49
N SER A 102 14.41 11.05 2.00
CA SER A 102 14.03 9.79 2.63
C SER A 102 12.67 9.31 2.13
N LEU A 103 12.43 8.00 2.17
CA LEU A 103 11.11 7.38 1.98
C LEU A 103 10.47 6.95 3.31
N ASN A 104 11.07 7.25 4.44
CA ASN A 104 10.47 7.00 5.75
C ASN A 104 9.24 7.89 5.96
N LEU A 105 8.40 7.53 6.91
CA LEU A 105 7.31 8.40 7.35
C LEU A 105 7.91 9.73 7.82
N PRO A 106 7.37 10.87 7.37
CA PRO A 106 7.92 12.18 7.73
C PRO A 106 7.71 12.53 9.20
N GLY A 107 8.52 13.44 9.71
CA GLY A 107 8.42 13.96 11.07
C GLY A 107 8.56 12.87 12.15
N ARG A 108 7.76 12.98 13.20
CA ARG A 108 7.82 12.07 14.37
C ARG A 108 6.92 10.83 14.26
N GLN A 109 6.36 10.54 13.10
CA GLN A 109 5.34 9.49 12.93
C GLN A 109 5.86 8.10 13.28
N GLU A 110 7.07 7.74 12.84
CA GLU A 110 7.64 6.42 13.17
C GLU A 110 7.98 6.32 14.66
N GLU A 111 8.43 7.40 15.30
CA GLU A 111 8.69 7.44 16.73
C GLU A 111 7.40 7.22 17.52
N LEU A 112 6.31 7.90 17.15
CA LEU A 112 4.99 7.71 17.73
C LEU A 112 4.51 6.27 17.55
N LEU A 113 4.65 5.70 16.34
CA LEU A 113 4.26 4.32 16.07
C LEU A 113 4.99 3.33 16.98
N LYS A 114 6.32 3.48 17.13
CA LYS A 114 7.14 2.66 18.04
C LYS A 114 6.66 2.77 19.48
N ALA A 115 6.39 3.98 19.93
CA ALA A 115 5.94 4.22 21.31
C ALA A 115 4.54 3.65 21.57
N VAL A 116 3.63 3.74 20.62
CA VAL A 116 2.29 3.15 20.72
C VAL A 116 2.36 1.62 20.67
N CYS A 117 3.14 1.03 19.77
CA CYS A 117 3.35 -0.43 19.74
C CYS A 117 3.94 -0.95 21.08
N ALA A 118 4.83 -0.19 21.70
CA ALA A 118 5.42 -0.54 23.00
C ALA A 118 4.39 -0.58 24.17
N THR A 119 3.18 -0.06 23.98
CA THR A 119 2.07 -0.21 24.98
C THR A 119 1.52 -1.64 25.06
N GLY A 120 1.84 -2.51 24.07
CA GLY A 120 1.35 -3.87 23.97
C GLY A 120 -0.10 -3.98 23.48
N LYS A 121 -0.74 -2.88 23.10
CA LYS A 121 -2.09 -2.90 22.56
C LYS A 121 -2.08 -3.31 21.07
N PRO A 122 -3.13 -4.00 20.60
CA PRO A 122 -3.29 -4.26 19.17
C PRO A 122 -3.31 -2.95 18.38
N VAL A 123 -2.45 -2.85 17.36
CA VAL A 123 -2.35 -1.68 16.50
C VAL A 123 -2.77 -2.04 15.07
N VAL A 124 -3.64 -1.23 14.48
CA VAL A 124 -3.94 -1.24 13.06
C VAL A 124 -3.39 0.06 12.47
N LEU A 125 -2.52 -0.05 11.48
CA LEU A 125 -1.97 1.11 10.77
C LEU A 125 -2.76 1.38 9.50
N VAL A 126 -3.27 2.58 9.37
CA VAL A 126 -3.85 3.13 8.13
C VAL A 126 -2.87 4.15 7.56
N LEU A 127 -2.39 3.89 6.36
CA LEU A 127 -1.50 4.80 5.64
C LEU A 127 -2.29 5.62 4.61
N LEU A 128 -2.28 6.92 4.79
CA LEU A 128 -2.78 7.90 3.82
C LEU A 128 -1.58 8.60 3.21
N ASP A 129 -1.05 8.07 2.12
CA ASP A 129 0.19 8.56 1.52
C ASP A 129 0.13 8.43 -0.01
N GLY A 130 0.80 9.32 -0.72
CA GLY A 130 0.96 9.26 -2.17
C GLY A 130 2.30 8.67 -2.62
N ARG A 131 3.09 8.10 -1.69
CA ARG A 131 4.39 7.48 -1.95
C ARG A 131 4.44 6.04 -1.46
N ALA A 132 5.34 5.27 -2.06
CA ALA A 132 5.73 3.95 -1.56
C ALA A 132 6.71 4.11 -0.39
N SER A 133 6.20 4.40 0.80
CA SER A 133 7.00 4.68 1.98
C SER A 133 7.72 3.45 2.52
N SER A 134 8.96 3.63 2.99
CA SER A 134 9.78 2.59 3.62
C SER A 134 9.36 2.37 5.06
N ILE A 135 8.28 1.63 5.27
CA ILE A 135 7.66 1.36 6.57
C ILE A 135 8.18 0.09 7.23
N ASN A 136 9.51 -0.08 7.26
CA ASN A 136 10.13 -1.33 7.73
C ASN A 136 9.70 -1.72 9.16
N TYR A 137 9.65 -0.76 10.08
CA TYR A 137 9.21 -1.02 11.45
C TYR A 137 7.77 -1.51 11.49
N ALA A 138 6.86 -0.83 10.78
CA ALA A 138 5.45 -1.24 10.72
C ALA A 138 5.29 -2.64 10.12
N ALA A 139 6.00 -2.94 9.03
CA ALA A 139 5.96 -4.25 8.38
C ALA A 139 6.39 -5.40 9.31
N ALA A 140 7.30 -5.14 10.24
CA ALA A 140 7.79 -6.14 11.19
C ALA A 140 6.97 -6.26 12.47
N HIS A 141 6.26 -5.21 12.91
CA HIS A 141 5.68 -5.14 14.25
C HIS A 141 4.18 -4.85 14.28
N VAL A 142 3.59 -4.37 13.19
CA VAL A 142 2.16 -4.04 13.15
C VAL A 142 1.40 -5.18 12.47
N PRO A 143 0.43 -5.80 13.15
CA PRO A 143 -0.25 -6.99 12.65
C PRO A 143 -1.19 -6.71 11.46
N ALA A 144 -1.66 -5.48 11.28
CA ALA A 144 -2.53 -5.10 10.18
C ALA A 144 -2.19 -3.71 9.65
N ILE A 145 -1.97 -3.62 8.33
CA ILE A 145 -1.63 -2.38 7.62
C ILE A 145 -2.60 -2.22 6.45
N LEU A 146 -3.35 -1.13 6.46
CA LEU A 146 -4.19 -0.70 5.34
C LEU A 146 -3.56 0.50 4.64
N HIS A 147 -3.06 0.31 3.42
CA HIS A 147 -2.55 1.41 2.60
C HIS A 147 -3.69 1.91 1.70
N ALA A 148 -4.21 3.08 2.00
CA ALA A 148 -5.39 3.63 1.34
C ALA A 148 -5.05 4.69 0.27
N TRP A 149 -3.78 5.03 0.07
CA TRP A 149 -3.37 6.13 -0.81
C TRP A 149 -4.06 7.45 -0.41
N PHE A 150 -4.59 8.20 -1.38
CA PHE A 150 -5.43 9.36 -1.16
C PHE A 150 -6.85 9.09 -1.66
N PRO A 151 -7.75 8.56 -0.81
CA PRO A 151 -9.06 8.05 -1.26
C PRO A 151 -10.10 9.14 -1.59
N GLY A 152 -9.77 10.42 -1.43
CA GLY A 152 -10.69 11.51 -1.72
C GLY A 152 -11.73 11.80 -0.62
N GLU A 153 -12.89 12.35 -1.00
CA GLU A 153 -13.89 12.86 -0.05
C GLU A 153 -14.54 11.78 0.83
N PHE A 154 -14.66 10.55 0.32
CA PHE A 154 -15.23 9.41 1.04
C PHE A 154 -14.19 8.61 1.84
N CYS A 155 -12.99 9.15 2.02
CA CYS A 155 -11.88 8.49 2.73
C CYS A 155 -12.30 7.84 4.05
N GLY A 156 -12.97 8.60 4.92
CA GLY A 156 -13.35 8.10 6.24
C GLY A 156 -14.32 6.94 6.19
N GLN A 157 -15.29 6.98 5.29
CA GLN A 157 -16.24 5.90 5.09
C GLN A 157 -15.55 4.65 4.54
N ALA A 158 -14.81 4.77 3.44
CA ALA A 158 -14.14 3.66 2.78
C ALA A 158 -13.14 2.95 3.71
N VAL A 159 -12.38 3.73 4.50
CA VAL A 159 -11.45 3.18 5.50
C VAL A 159 -12.22 2.46 6.60
N ALA A 160 -13.30 3.04 7.13
CA ALA A 160 -14.10 2.38 8.16
C ALA A 160 -14.74 1.07 7.65
N GLU A 161 -15.32 1.08 6.44
CA GLU A 161 -15.88 -0.13 5.81
C GLU A 161 -14.83 -1.24 5.66
N ALA A 162 -13.61 -0.88 5.25
CA ALA A 162 -12.51 -1.84 5.19
C ALA A 162 -12.11 -2.35 6.58
N LEU A 163 -11.92 -1.46 7.56
CA LEU A 163 -11.49 -1.84 8.92
C LEU A 163 -12.47 -2.78 9.62
N PHE A 164 -13.77 -2.59 9.40
CA PHE A 164 -14.82 -3.36 10.08
C PHE A 164 -15.42 -4.49 9.22
N GLY A 165 -14.87 -4.73 8.03
CA GLY A 165 -15.20 -5.87 7.18
C GLY A 165 -16.50 -5.72 6.38
N ASP A 166 -17.07 -4.51 6.29
CA ASP A 166 -18.18 -4.22 5.39
C ASP A 166 -17.71 -4.28 3.92
N TYR A 167 -16.43 -4.03 3.70
CA TYR A 167 -15.73 -4.21 2.43
C TYR A 167 -14.47 -5.05 2.63
N ASN A 168 -14.30 -6.08 1.80
CA ASN A 168 -13.08 -6.90 1.79
C ASN A 168 -12.08 -6.32 0.79
N PRO A 169 -10.93 -5.76 1.22
CA PRO A 169 -9.94 -5.16 0.33
C PRO A 169 -9.39 -6.19 -0.68
N GLY A 170 -9.58 -5.92 -1.98
CA GLY A 170 -9.04 -6.72 -3.08
C GLY A 170 -7.91 -6.04 -3.85
N GLY A 171 -7.45 -4.86 -3.41
CA GLY A 171 -6.41 -4.07 -4.07
C GLY A 171 -5.05 -4.77 -4.07
N ARG A 172 -4.27 -4.49 -5.14
CA ARG A 172 -2.87 -4.94 -5.28
C ARG A 172 -1.99 -3.73 -5.54
N LEU A 173 -0.77 -3.74 -5.00
CA LEU A 173 0.17 -2.65 -5.17
C LEU A 173 0.55 -2.49 -6.64
N ALA A 174 0.37 -1.27 -7.16
CA ALA A 174 0.77 -0.89 -8.52
C ALA A 174 2.22 -0.36 -8.59
N VAL A 175 2.92 -0.36 -7.48
CA VAL A 175 4.33 0.03 -7.35
C VAL A 175 5.04 -0.87 -6.35
N THR A 176 6.36 -0.96 -6.48
CA THR A 176 7.23 -1.63 -5.52
C THR A 176 7.46 -0.74 -4.29
N PHE A 177 7.38 -1.29 -3.09
CA PHE A 177 7.73 -0.62 -1.85
C PHE A 177 9.17 -0.97 -1.48
N PRO A 178 10.11 -0.02 -1.53
CA PRO A 178 11.51 -0.27 -1.18
C PRO A 178 11.70 -0.26 0.34
N LYS A 179 12.77 -0.88 0.80
CA LYS A 179 13.20 -0.83 2.21
C LYS A 179 13.93 0.47 2.55
N SER A 180 14.49 1.13 1.56
CA SER A 180 15.21 2.41 1.74
C SER A 180 15.25 3.23 0.46
N VAL A 181 15.50 4.53 0.59
CA VAL A 181 15.71 5.44 -0.54
C VAL A 181 16.90 5.02 -1.41
N GLY A 182 17.92 4.37 -0.83
CA GLY A 182 19.09 3.86 -1.57
C GLY A 182 18.77 2.77 -2.60
N GLN A 183 17.56 2.22 -2.60
CA GLN A 183 17.11 1.25 -3.60
C GLN A 183 16.43 1.88 -4.82
N ILE A 184 16.33 3.20 -4.90
CA ILE A 184 15.77 3.86 -6.08
C ILE A 184 16.87 3.99 -7.16
N PRO A 185 16.57 3.65 -8.44
CA PRO A 185 15.26 3.36 -9.05
C PRO A 185 14.89 1.86 -9.10
N PHE A 186 14.76 1.21 -7.98
CA PHE A 186 14.33 -0.18 -7.91
C PHE A 186 12.81 -0.29 -8.07
N ALA A 187 12.35 -0.49 -9.29
CA ALA A 187 10.94 -0.59 -9.63
C ALA A 187 10.67 -1.83 -10.48
N PHE A 188 9.50 -2.40 -10.33
CA PHE A 188 9.01 -3.45 -11.23
C PHE A 188 8.59 -2.84 -12.60
N PRO A 189 8.94 -3.48 -13.74
CA PRO A 189 9.81 -4.64 -13.87
C PRO A 189 11.30 -4.29 -13.74
N PHE A 190 12.11 -5.20 -13.20
CA PHE A 190 13.55 -5.01 -13.03
C PHE A 190 14.35 -6.09 -13.79
N LYS A 191 15.60 -5.79 -14.13
CA LYS A 191 16.52 -6.69 -14.81
C LYS A 191 17.25 -7.60 -13.81
N PRO A 192 17.70 -8.79 -14.21
CA PRO A 192 18.54 -9.65 -13.37
C PRO A 192 19.74 -8.88 -12.79
N GLY A 193 20.06 -9.14 -11.54
CA GLY A 193 21.13 -8.46 -10.81
C GLY A 193 20.77 -7.09 -10.23
N SER A 194 19.60 -6.54 -10.55
CA SER A 194 19.14 -5.26 -9.96
C SER A 194 18.55 -5.44 -8.56
N ASP A 195 18.02 -6.62 -8.28
CA ASP A 195 17.40 -7.01 -7.00
C ASP A 195 18.30 -7.89 -6.15
N GLU A 196 19.31 -8.50 -6.76
CA GLU A 196 20.31 -9.31 -6.09
C GLU A 196 21.44 -8.41 -5.61
N SER A 197 21.39 -8.05 -4.35
CA SER A 197 22.48 -7.28 -3.76
C SER A 197 23.67 -8.18 -3.41
N SER A 198 24.86 -7.60 -3.49
CA SER A 198 26.02 -8.16 -2.82
C SER A 198 25.76 -8.30 -1.32
N SER A 199 26.56 -9.09 -0.60
CA SER A 199 26.45 -9.29 0.84
C SER A 199 26.46 -8.02 1.71
N THR A 200 26.75 -6.86 1.11
CA THR A 200 26.84 -5.55 1.78
C THR A 200 25.62 -4.66 1.53
N SER A 201 24.64 -5.10 0.76
CA SER A 201 23.48 -4.28 0.38
C SER A 201 22.18 -4.78 1.02
N VAL A 202 21.19 -3.93 1.12
CA VAL A 202 19.84 -4.30 1.57
C VAL A 202 19.17 -5.14 0.50
N TYR A 203 18.98 -6.43 0.80
CA TYR A 203 18.40 -7.38 -0.15
C TYR A 203 16.88 -7.31 -0.20
N GLY A 204 16.36 -7.47 -1.42
CA GLY A 204 14.92 -7.54 -1.70
C GLY A 204 14.16 -6.24 -1.40
N VAL A 205 12.88 -6.25 -1.66
CA VAL A 205 11.96 -5.14 -1.42
C VAL A 205 11.15 -5.34 -0.15
N LEU A 206 10.51 -4.29 0.34
CA LEU A 206 9.59 -4.38 1.47
C LEU A 206 8.31 -5.10 1.05
N TYR A 207 7.66 -4.58 0.01
CA TYR A 207 6.51 -5.21 -0.65
C TYR A 207 6.67 -5.15 -2.17
N PRO A 208 6.54 -6.27 -2.89
CA PRO A 208 6.67 -6.27 -4.34
C PRO A 208 5.44 -5.66 -5.03
N PHE A 209 5.63 -5.20 -6.26
CA PHE A 209 4.54 -4.92 -7.19
C PHE A 209 3.56 -6.11 -7.24
N GLY A 210 2.27 -5.83 -7.26
CA GLY A 210 1.22 -6.84 -7.28
C GLY A 210 0.88 -7.44 -5.91
N HIS A 211 1.60 -7.07 -4.83
CA HIS A 211 1.31 -7.54 -3.47
C HIS A 211 0.00 -6.98 -2.93
N GLY A 212 -0.72 -7.78 -2.19
CA GLY A 212 -1.90 -7.40 -1.41
C GLY A 212 -2.54 -8.63 -0.77
N LEU A 213 -3.23 -8.40 0.33
CA LEU A 213 -3.93 -9.42 1.09
C LEU A 213 -5.43 -9.20 1.01
N SER A 214 -6.20 -10.22 1.36
CA SER A 214 -7.65 -10.21 1.44
C SER A 214 -8.08 -10.78 2.81
N TYR A 215 -9.30 -10.52 3.23
CA TYR A 215 -9.89 -11.17 4.40
C TYR A 215 -10.37 -12.61 4.10
N THR A 216 -10.28 -13.03 2.86
CA THR A 216 -10.47 -14.41 2.42
C THR A 216 -9.21 -14.96 1.78
N THR A 217 -9.23 -16.24 1.38
CA THR A 217 -8.09 -16.91 0.73
C THR A 217 -8.50 -17.45 -0.62
N PHE A 218 -7.55 -17.47 -1.56
CA PHE A 218 -7.77 -18.01 -2.89
C PHE A 218 -6.75 -19.09 -3.21
N SER A 219 -7.19 -20.10 -3.96
CA SER A 219 -6.31 -21.10 -4.55
C SER A 219 -6.33 -21.01 -6.07
N TYR A 220 -5.20 -21.33 -6.67
CA TYR A 220 -4.97 -21.36 -8.12
C TYR A 220 -4.75 -22.80 -8.54
N GLY A 221 -5.44 -23.25 -9.59
CA GLY A 221 -5.34 -24.61 -10.10
C GLY A 221 -5.62 -24.71 -11.59
N ASP A 222 -5.44 -25.91 -12.13
CA ASP A 222 -5.78 -26.25 -13.52
C ASP A 222 -5.20 -25.28 -14.56
N LEU A 223 -3.95 -24.84 -14.36
CA LEU A 223 -3.25 -23.99 -15.32
C LEU A 223 -3.09 -24.74 -16.65
N LYS A 224 -3.61 -24.15 -17.72
CA LYS A 224 -3.47 -24.65 -19.08
C LYS A 224 -2.89 -23.59 -19.99
N ILE A 225 -1.95 -24.01 -20.83
CA ILE A 225 -1.31 -23.16 -21.84
C ILE A 225 -1.48 -23.87 -23.19
N SER A 226 -2.06 -23.22 -24.17
CA SER A 226 -2.34 -23.82 -25.48
C SER A 226 -2.14 -22.80 -26.61
N PRO A 227 -1.37 -23.17 -27.63
CA PRO A 227 -0.53 -24.35 -27.72
C PRO A 227 0.71 -24.23 -26.80
N LEU A 228 1.28 -25.37 -26.41
CA LEU A 228 2.53 -25.43 -25.60
C LEU A 228 3.77 -25.04 -26.42
N ARG A 229 3.70 -25.13 -27.73
CA ARG A 229 4.73 -24.69 -28.69
C ARG A 229 4.04 -23.88 -29.76
N GLN A 230 4.54 -22.72 -30.02
CA GLN A 230 3.97 -21.77 -30.97
C GLN A 230 5.07 -21.16 -31.85
N GLY A 231 4.77 -20.99 -33.12
CA GLY A 231 5.59 -20.17 -34.01
C GLY A 231 5.35 -18.68 -33.71
N VAL A 232 6.21 -17.84 -34.25
CA VAL A 232 6.22 -16.36 -34.00
C VAL A 232 4.94 -15.61 -34.36
N GLN A 233 4.01 -16.24 -35.09
CA GLN A 233 2.80 -15.61 -35.61
C GLN A 233 1.50 -16.03 -34.87
N GLY A 234 1.56 -16.87 -33.88
CA GLY A 234 0.36 -17.40 -33.27
C GLY A 234 0.10 -16.92 -31.84
N ASP A 235 -1.16 -16.95 -31.45
CA ASP A 235 -1.57 -16.60 -30.08
C ASP A 235 -1.39 -17.77 -29.12
N ILE A 236 -1.13 -17.45 -27.87
CA ILE A 236 -1.08 -18.40 -26.76
C ILE A 236 -2.26 -18.09 -25.83
N ASN A 237 -3.11 -19.08 -25.62
CA ASN A 237 -4.22 -19.00 -24.68
C ASN A 237 -3.80 -19.65 -23.36
N ILE A 238 -4.05 -18.90 -22.27
CA ILE A 238 -3.75 -19.34 -20.90
C ILE A 238 -5.06 -19.33 -20.13
N SER A 239 -5.31 -20.39 -19.38
CA SER A 239 -6.45 -20.42 -18.45
C SER A 239 -6.02 -20.99 -17.11
N CYS A 240 -6.63 -20.47 -16.05
CA CYS A 240 -6.40 -20.90 -14.69
C CYS A 240 -7.70 -20.89 -13.91
N LYS A 241 -7.94 -21.91 -13.10
CA LYS A 241 -9.09 -21.97 -12.19
C LYS A 241 -8.73 -21.29 -10.89
N ILE A 242 -9.54 -20.33 -10.48
CA ILE A 242 -9.43 -19.63 -9.22
C ILE A 242 -10.59 -20.04 -8.32
N LYS A 243 -10.30 -20.37 -7.06
CA LYS A 243 -11.30 -20.71 -6.06
C LYS A 243 -11.14 -19.86 -4.81
N ASN A 244 -12.24 -19.32 -4.32
CA ASN A 244 -12.28 -18.75 -2.99
C ASN A 244 -12.34 -19.89 -1.95
N THR A 245 -11.26 -20.10 -1.22
CA THR A 245 -11.13 -21.16 -0.21
C THR A 245 -11.47 -20.70 1.20
N GLY A 246 -11.74 -19.40 1.37
CA GLY A 246 -12.13 -18.83 2.67
C GLY A 246 -13.65 -18.86 2.90
N LYS A 247 -14.08 -18.12 3.92
CA LYS A 247 -15.45 -18.17 4.44
C LYS A 247 -16.32 -16.96 4.05
N ILE A 248 -15.73 -15.96 3.41
CA ILE A 248 -16.44 -14.75 3.01
C ILE A 248 -16.17 -14.43 1.54
N LYS A 249 -17.07 -13.67 0.95
CA LYS A 249 -16.88 -13.11 -0.38
C LYS A 249 -15.60 -12.27 -0.46
N GLY A 250 -14.93 -12.32 -1.58
CA GLY A 250 -13.77 -11.48 -1.84
C GLY A 250 -13.44 -11.32 -3.30
N ASP A 251 -12.72 -10.25 -3.59
CA ASP A 251 -12.17 -9.97 -4.90
C ASP A 251 -10.73 -10.46 -4.98
N GLU A 252 -10.39 -11.12 -6.08
CA GLU A 252 -9.02 -11.47 -6.43
C GLU A 252 -8.60 -10.76 -7.72
N VAL A 253 -7.38 -10.25 -7.74
CA VAL A 253 -6.76 -9.74 -8.96
C VAL A 253 -5.77 -10.77 -9.46
N VAL A 254 -6.23 -11.57 -10.40
CA VAL A 254 -5.43 -12.61 -11.06
C VAL A 254 -4.43 -11.92 -11.98
N GLN A 255 -3.14 -12.21 -11.81
CA GLN A 255 -2.06 -11.54 -12.53
C GLN A 255 -1.29 -12.56 -13.36
N LEU A 256 -1.12 -12.28 -14.65
CA LEU A 256 -0.33 -13.08 -15.57
C LEU A 256 1.03 -12.41 -15.77
N TYR A 257 2.09 -13.09 -15.35
CA TYR A 257 3.46 -12.68 -15.55
C TYR A 257 4.13 -13.56 -16.60
N LEU A 258 4.90 -12.94 -17.46
CA LEU A 258 5.74 -13.59 -18.46
C LEU A 258 7.21 -13.41 -18.06
N ARG A 259 7.96 -14.51 -18.14
CA ARG A 259 9.42 -14.53 -18.06
C ARG A 259 10.00 -15.10 -19.34
N ASP A 260 10.97 -14.43 -19.91
CA ASP A 260 11.77 -14.93 -21.02
C ASP A 260 13.01 -15.62 -20.44
N GLU A 261 13.10 -16.93 -20.63
CA GLU A 261 14.19 -17.75 -20.07
C GLU A 261 15.47 -17.69 -20.91
N VAL A 262 15.35 -17.42 -22.22
CA VAL A 262 16.48 -17.36 -23.14
C VAL A 262 16.28 -16.21 -24.12
N SER A 263 17.06 -15.16 -23.98
CA SER A 263 16.98 -13.99 -24.83
C SER A 263 18.37 -13.60 -25.37
N SER A 264 18.39 -12.98 -26.54
CA SER A 264 19.63 -12.43 -27.15
C SER A 264 20.14 -11.15 -26.43
N VAL A 265 19.29 -10.53 -25.62
CA VAL A 265 19.59 -9.33 -24.83
C VAL A 265 19.11 -9.50 -23.40
N THR A 266 19.64 -8.70 -22.48
CA THR A 266 19.20 -8.75 -21.09
C THR A 266 17.77 -8.24 -20.97
N THR A 267 16.84 -9.15 -20.65
CA THR A 267 15.43 -8.87 -20.43
C THR A 267 15.11 -8.67 -18.95
N TYR A 268 13.88 -8.27 -18.65
CA TYR A 268 13.38 -8.20 -17.28
C TYR A 268 13.20 -9.60 -16.69
N THR A 269 13.34 -9.72 -15.38
CA THR A 269 13.12 -10.99 -14.65
C THR A 269 11.71 -11.55 -14.88
N LYS A 270 10.73 -10.68 -14.96
CA LYS A 270 9.36 -10.96 -15.40
C LYS A 270 8.63 -9.64 -15.70
N VAL A 271 7.62 -9.71 -16.54
CA VAL A 271 6.75 -8.56 -16.88
C VAL A 271 5.29 -8.95 -16.71
N LEU A 272 4.45 -8.03 -16.25
CA LEU A 272 3.00 -8.21 -16.22
C LEU A 272 2.46 -8.11 -17.65
N ARG A 273 1.75 -9.15 -18.10
CA ARG A 273 1.15 -9.20 -19.44
C ARG A 273 -0.37 -9.25 -19.44
N GLY A 274 -0.97 -9.50 -18.28
CA GLY A 274 -2.41 -9.45 -18.12
C GLY A 274 -2.82 -9.47 -16.67
N PHE A 275 -3.99 -8.93 -16.39
CA PHE A 275 -4.63 -9.08 -15.09
C PHE A 275 -6.15 -9.06 -15.27
N GLU A 276 -6.85 -9.73 -14.37
CA GLU A 276 -8.30 -9.75 -14.32
C GLU A 276 -8.75 -9.69 -12.86
N ARG A 277 -9.68 -8.79 -12.55
CA ARG A 277 -10.32 -8.74 -11.23
C ARG A 277 -11.60 -9.53 -11.28
N ILE A 278 -11.71 -10.52 -10.42
CA ILE A 278 -12.88 -11.36 -10.25
C ILE A 278 -13.41 -11.26 -8.82
N SER A 279 -14.72 -11.46 -8.67
CA SER A 279 -15.40 -11.49 -7.36
C SER A 279 -15.98 -12.87 -7.14
N LEU A 280 -15.62 -13.54 -6.04
CA LEU A 280 -16.05 -14.90 -5.73
C LEU A 280 -16.70 -14.97 -4.36
N GLU A 281 -17.86 -15.60 -4.28
CA GLU A 281 -18.47 -16.01 -3.03
C GLU A 281 -17.62 -17.09 -2.33
N ALA A 282 -17.86 -17.34 -1.04
CA ALA A 282 -17.19 -18.40 -0.30
C ALA A 282 -17.40 -19.76 -0.97
N GLY A 283 -16.31 -20.45 -1.33
CA GLY A 283 -16.31 -21.73 -2.01
C GLY A 283 -16.51 -21.67 -3.52
N GLU A 284 -16.82 -20.51 -4.10
CA GLU A 284 -17.02 -20.35 -5.53
C GLU A 284 -15.73 -20.51 -6.32
N GLU A 285 -15.86 -21.02 -7.55
CA GLU A 285 -14.76 -21.22 -8.51
C GLU A 285 -15.08 -20.53 -9.84
N GLN A 286 -14.04 -19.96 -10.46
CA GLN A 286 -14.13 -19.35 -11.79
C GLN A 286 -12.89 -19.67 -12.62
N MET A 287 -13.09 -19.91 -13.92
CA MET A 287 -12.00 -19.96 -14.89
C MET A 287 -11.67 -18.55 -15.38
N VAL A 288 -10.39 -18.21 -15.30
CA VAL A 288 -9.84 -16.96 -15.86
C VAL A 288 -9.04 -17.30 -17.12
N HIS A 289 -9.18 -16.46 -18.14
CA HIS A 289 -8.58 -16.68 -19.45
C HIS A 289 -7.74 -15.46 -19.86
N PHE A 290 -6.53 -15.73 -20.32
CA PHE A 290 -5.67 -14.72 -20.93
C PHE A 290 -5.28 -15.16 -22.33
N ARG A 291 -5.06 -14.19 -23.19
CA ARG A 291 -4.54 -14.39 -24.56
C ARG A 291 -3.29 -13.55 -24.72
N LEU A 292 -2.17 -14.20 -25.00
CA LEU A 292 -0.93 -13.53 -25.39
C LEU A 292 -0.81 -13.57 -26.91
N ARG A 293 -0.71 -12.41 -27.50
CA ARG A 293 -0.49 -12.23 -28.94
C ARG A 293 1.02 -12.17 -29.21
N PRO A 294 1.47 -12.36 -30.44
CA PRO A 294 2.90 -12.25 -30.81
C PRO A 294 3.57 -10.96 -30.31
N GLN A 295 2.88 -9.83 -30.43
CA GLN A 295 3.42 -8.54 -29.96
C GLN A 295 3.56 -8.44 -28.43
N ASP A 296 2.79 -9.22 -27.68
CA ASP A 296 2.89 -9.27 -26.22
C ASP A 296 4.14 -10.02 -25.75
N LEU A 297 4.75 -10.80 -26.65
CA LEU A 297 5.99 -11.55 -26.43
C LEU A 297 7.22 -10.81 -26.98
N GLY A 298 7.02 -9.79 -27.82
CA GLY A 298 8.09 -9.03 -28.46
C GLY A 298 8.89 -8.17 -27.49
N LEU A 299 10.15 -8.01 -27.81
CA LEU A 299 11.02 -6.99 -27.25
C LEU A 299 11.16 -5.88 -28.28
N TRP A 300 11.18 -4.64 -27.81
CA TRP A 300 11.54 -3.49 -28.65
C TRP A 300 13.04 -3.26 -28.48
N ASP A 301 13.74 -3.26 -29.61
CA ASP A 301 15.16 -2.92 -29.70
C ASP A 301 15.38 -1.41 -29.65
#